data_f16d888cc89b374d4bd5711cf6a32771
#
_entry.id   f16d888cc89b374d4bd5711cf6a32771
#
_cell.length_a   1.000
_cell.length_b   1.000
_cell.length_c   1.000
_cell.angle_alpha   90.00
_cell.angle_beta   90.00
_cell.angle_gamma   90.00
#
_symmetry.space_group_name_H-M   'P 1'
#
loop_
_entity.id
_entity.type
_entity.pdbx_description
1 polymer ?
#
loop_
_entity_poly.entity_id
_entity_poly.type
_entity_poly.pdbx_seq_one_letter_code
_entity_poly.pdbx_strand_id
1 'polypeptide(L)'
;MPKQVVEIIMPQLAESLVSATIDRWLKQVGEEVDMYEPLCDLITDKVNAELPSTVKGVLVKILVGPGETVDVGTPVCLIET
;
A
#
# COMPACT_ATOMS: atom_id res chain seq x y z
N MET A 1 -22.31 -0.73 14.09
CA MET A 1 -21.61 0.27 13.28
C MET A 1 -21.17 -0.36 11.99
N PRO A 2 -21.52 0.21 10.86
CA PRO A 2 -21.05 -0.35 9.61
C PRO A 2 -19.54 -0.21 9.49
N LYS A 3 -18.90 -1.25 9.02
CA LYS A 3 -17.49 -1.21 8.72
C LYS A 3 -17.28 -0.55 7.35
N GLN A 4 -16.19 0.16 7.22
CA GLN A 4 -15.84 0.81 5.96
C GLN A 4 -14.58 0.18 5.40
N VAL A 5 -14.53 0.07 4.09
CA VAL A 5 -13.36 -0.40 3.39
C VAL A 5 -12.69 0.80 2.75
N VAL A 6 -11.42 1.00 3.08
CA VAL A 6 -10.63 2.12 2.56
C VAL A 6 -9.61 1.59 1.58
N GLU A 7 -9.55 2.20 0.39
CA GLU A 7 -8.52 1.86 -0.58
C GLU A 7 -7.24 2.59 -0.25
N ILE A 8 -6.15 1.84 -0.22
CA ILE A 8 -4.82 2.44 -0.10
C ILE A 8 -4.26 2.53 -1.50
N ILE A 9 -3.98 3.74 -1.95
CA ILE A 9 -3.48 3.97 -3.30
C ILE A 9 -1.97 4.16 -3.29
N MET A 10 -1.35 3.94 -4.44
CA MET A 10 0.07 4.20 -4.62
C MET A 10 0.32 5.70 -4.50
N PRO A 11 1.11 6.16 -3.51
CA PRO A 11 1.39 7.59 -3.34
C PRO A 11 2.45 8.07 -4.32
N GLN A 12 2.48 9.37 -4.54
CA GLN A 12 3.56 9.97 -5.31
C GLN A 12 4.78 10.16 -4.41
N LEU A 13 5.82 9.38 -4.67
CA LEU A 13 7.02 9.37 -3.83
C LEU A 13 7.99 10.50 -4.18
N ALA A 14 7.93 10.98 -5.42
CA ALA A 14 8.74 12.10 -5.88
C ALA A 14 8.05 12.73 -7.09
N GLU A 15 8.40 14.00 -7.37
CA GLU A 15 7.74 14.76 -8.44
C GLU A 15 7.80 14.07 -9.79
N SER A 16 8.93 13.47 -10.10
CA SER A 16 9.17 12.87 -11.40
C SER A 16 8.80 11.38 -11.46
N LEU A 17 8.33 10.80 -10.34
CA LEU A 17 7.96 9.39 -10.29
C LEU A 17 6.47 9.24 -10.51
N VAL A 18 6.11 8.43 -11.51
CA VAL A 18 4.71 8.16 -11.85
C VAL A 18 4.29 6.73 -11.56
N SER A 19 5.23 5.87 -11.18
CA SER A 19 4.97 4.48 -10.85
C SER A 19 6.00 3.95 -9.87
N ALA A 20 5.69 2.83 -9.24
CA ALA A 20 6.60 2.14 -8.33
C ALA A 20 6.31 0.64 -8.40
N THR A 21 7.31 -0.15 -8.03
CA THR A 21 7.19 -1.61 -8.00
C THR A 21 7.07 -2.06 -6.56
N ILE A 22 6.14 -2.98 -6.31
CA ILE A 22 6.01 -3.62 -5.00
C ILE A 22 7.15 -4.61 -4.86
N ASP A 23 8.02 -4.41 -3.85
CA ASP A 23 9.12 -5.34 -3.60
C ASP A 23 8.61 -6.53 -2.79
N ARG A 24 8.04 -6.25 -1.62
CA ARG A 24 7.45 -7.30 -0.79
C ARG A 24 6.39 -6.72 0.13
N TRP A 25 5.45 -7.57 0.51
CA TRP A 25 4.44 -7.21 1.48
C TRP A 25 4.93 -7.50 2.89
N LEU A 26 4.75 -6.54 3.78
CA LEU A 26 5.13 -6.64 5.19
C LEU A 26 3.96 -7.08 6.05
N LYS A 27 2.74 -6.98 5.53
CA LYS A 27 1.52 -7.40 6.20
C LYS A 27 0.79 -8.40 5.31
N GLN A 28 0.01 -9.25 5.94
CA GLN A 28 -0.79 -10.25 5.26
C GLN A 28 -2.27 -9.97 5.45
N VAL A 29 -3.10 -10.49 4.54
CA VAL A 29 -4.55 -10.41 4.68
C VAL A 29 -4.96 -11.02 6.01
N GLY A 30 -5.78 -10.29 6.77
CA GLY A 30 -6.23 -10.68 8.09
C GLY A 30 -5.45 -10.06 9.24
N GLU A 31 -4.32 -9.42 8.96
CA GLU A 31 -3.54 -8.78 10.02
C GLU A 31 -4.04 -7.38 10.34
N GLU A 32 -3.92 -7.01 11.61
CA GLU A 32 -4.22 -5.65 12.04
C GLU A 32 -3.11 -4.70 11.60
N VAL A 33 -3.51 -3.51 11.19
CA VAL A 33 -2.61 -2.48 10.70
C VAL A 33 -2.89 -1.20 11.48
N ASP A 34 -1.83 -0.60 12.01
CA ASP A 34 -1.93 0.71 12.65
C ASP A 34 -1.76 1.83 11.63
N MET A 35 -2.24 3.02 11.99
CA MET A 35 -2.01 4.20 11.16
C MET A 35 -0.51 4.43 11.00
N TYR A 36 -0.08 4.68 9.76
CA TYR A 36 1.32 4.89 9.35
C TYR A 36 2.21 3.65 9.47
N GLU A 37 1.64 2.50 9.74
CA GLU A 37 2.42 1.26 9.75
C GLU A 37 2.75 0.84 8.32
N PRO A 38 4.01 0.46 8.03
CA PRO A 38 4.38 0.04 6.67
C PRO A 38 3.61 -1.21 6.24
N LEU A 39 3.03 -1.14 5.05
CA LEU A 39 2.28 -2.26 4.46
C LEU A 39 3.15 -3.09 3.53
N CYS A 40 3.99 -2.43 2.75
CA CYS A 40 4.88 -3.09 1.80
C CYS A 40 6.07 -2.19 1.48
N ASP A 41 7.12 -2.81 0.97
CA ASP A 41 8.30 -2.10 0.48
C ASP A 41 8.10 -1.77 -0.99
N LEU A 42 8.52 -0.58 -1.38
CA LEU A 42 8.42 -0.07 -2.74
C LEU A 42 9.80 0.19 -3.31
N ILE A 43 9.97 -0.14 -4.58
CA ILE A 43 11.22 0.11 -5.30
C ILE A 43 10.93 1.00 -6.50
N THR A 44 11.77 2.02 -6.68
CA THR A 44 11.75 2.86 -7.87
C THR A 44 13.17 3.02 -8.39
N ASP A 45 13.30 3.64 -9.56
CA ASP A 45 14.63 3.89 -10.13
C ASP A 45 15.51 4.79 -9.27
N LYS A 46 14.90 5.59 -8.41
CA LYS A 46 15.60 6.63 -7.68
C LYS A 46 15.64 6.39 -6.18
N VAL A 47 14.58 5.80 -5.61
CA VAL A 47 14.46 5.65 -4.16
C VAL A 47 13.84 4.32 -3.81
N ASN A 48 14.19 3.84 -2.62
CA ASN A 48 13.46 2.75 -1.98
C ASN A 48 12.61 3.37 -0.89
N ALA A 49 11.38 2.95 -0.79
CA ALA A 49 10.43 3.54 0.14
C ALA A 49 9.51 2.48 0.70
N GLU A 50 8.66 2.88 1.62
CA GLU A 50 7.63 2.00 2.18
C GLU A 50 6.28 2.65 1.95
N LEU A 51 5.27 1.83 1.76
CA LEU A 51 3.89 2.29 1.65
C LEU A 51 3.23 2.19 3.03
N PRO A 52 3.00 3.31 3.72
CA PRO A 52 2.34 3.26 5.03
C PRO A 52 0.84 3.23 4.87
N SER A 53 0.18 2.68 5.87
CA SER A 53 -1.28 2.76 5.94
C SER A 53 -1.69 4.17 6.33
N THR A 54 -2.76 4.66 5.73
CA THR A 54 -3.33 5.96 6.10
C THR A 54 -4.43 5.84 7.14
N VAL A 55 -4.80 4.60 7.49
CA VAL A 55 -5.87 4.32 8.44
C VAL A 55 -5.49 3.15 9.32
N LYS A 56 -6.13 3.04 10.48
CA LYS A 56 -6.02 1.88 11.35
C LYS A 56 -7.16 0.92 11.03
N GLY A 57 -6.84 -0.35 10.87
CA GLY A 57 -7.85 -1.35 10.57
C GLY A 57 -7.25 -2.71 10.31
N VAL A 58 -7.91 -3.51 9.49
CA VAL A 58 -7.47 -4.86 9.14
C VAL A 58 -7.28 -4.92 7.64
N LEU A 59 -6.14 -5.46 7.22
CA LEU A 59 -5.87 -5.68 5.79
C LEU A 59 -6.77 -6.80 5.30
N VAL A 60 -7.70 -6.49 4.40
CA VAL A 60 -8.68 -7.47 3.93
C VAL A 60 -8.42 -7.95 2.51
N LYS A 61 -7.68 -7.19 1.71
CA LYS A 61 -7.37 -7.61 0.36
C LYS A 61 -6.11 -6.92 -0.15
N ILE A 62 -5.29 -7.69 -0.86
CA ILE A 62 -4.12 -7.19 -1.58
C ILE A 62 -4.47 -7.22 -3.07
N LEU A 63 -4.39 -6.05 -3.72
CA LEU A 63 -4.78 -5.92 -5.12
C LEU A 63 -3.60 -6.08 -6.07
N VAL A 64 -2.38 -5.85 -5.61
CA VAL A 64 -1.16 -6.01 -6.41
C VAL A 64 -0.14 -6.78 -5.60
N GLY A 65 0.49 -7.75 -6.23
CA GLY A 65 1.46 -8.62 -5.58
C GLY A 65 2.90 -8.15 -5.72
N PRO A 66 3.83 -8.88 -5.08
CA PRO A 66 5.26 -8.56 -5.20
C PRO A 66 5.70 -8.63 -6.65
N GLY A 67 6.57 -7.71 -7.03
CA GLY A 67 7.09 -7.66 -8.38
C GLY A 67 6.24 -6.90 -9.38
N GLU A 68 5.05 -6.49 -8.99
CA GLU A 68 4.17 -5.72 -9.89
C GLU A 68 4.47 -4.24 -9.80
N THR A 69 4.49 -3.59 -10.96
CA THR A 69 4.67 -2.14 -11.07
C THR A 69 3.31 -1.50 -11.28
N VAL A 70 3.00 -0.50 -10.48
CA VAL A 70 1.71 0.20 -10.54
C VAL A 70 1.93 1.70 -10.59
N ASP A 71 0.99 2.37 -11.24
CA ASP A 71 1.02 3.82 -11.37
C ASP A 71 0.55 4.50 -10.08
N VAL A 72 1.03 5.73 -9.88
CA VAL A 72 0.55 6.59 -8.80
C VAL A 72 -0.97 6.73 -8.91
N GLY A 73 -1.66 6.59 -7.78
CA GLY A 73 -3.11 6.67 -7.74
C GLY A 73 -3.83 5.34 -7.89
N THR A 74 -3.10 4.27 -8.24
CA THR A 74 -3.71 2.95 -8.40
C THR A 74 -3.97 2.34 -7.02
N PRO A 75 -5.17 1.76 -6.79
CA PRO A 75 -5.43 1.05 -5.53
C PRO A 75 -4.49 -0.15 -5.38
N VAL A 76 -3.87 -0.26 -4.22
CA VAL A 76 -2.87 -1.29 -3.93
C VAL A 76 -3.45 -2.35 -3.00
N CYS A 77 -4.24 -1.93 -2.05
CA CYS A 77 -4.87 -2.86 -1.11
C CYS A 77 -6.10 -2.22 -0.47
N LEU A 78 -6.86 -3.04 0.24
CA LEU A 78 -8.06 -2.61 0.94
C LEU A 78 -7.91 -2.87 2.43
N ILE A 79 -8.28 -1.89 3.24
CA ILE A 79 -8.26 -1.99 4.70
C ILE A 79 -9.66 -1.73 5.22
N GLU A 80 -10.13 -2.63 6.09
CA GLU A 80 -11.43 -2.49 6.73
C GLU A 80 -11.25 -1.80 8.09
N THR A 81 -11.97 -0.70 8.27
CA THR A 81 -11.88 0.08 9.51
C THR A 81 -13.09 -0.12 10.40
#